data_0f791b9f352dc371b88f14c104c293d4
#
_entry.id   0f791b9f352dc371b88f14c104c293d4
#
_cell.length_a   1.000
_cell.length_b   1.000
_cell.length_c   1.000
_cell.angle_alpha   90.00
_cell.angle_beta   90.00
_cell.angle_gamma   90.00
#
_symmetry.space_group_name_H-M   'P 1'
#
loop_
_entity.id
_entity.type
_entity.pdbx_description
1 polymer ?
#
loop_
_entity_poly.entity_id
_entity_poly.type
_entity_poly.pdbx_seq_one_letter_code
_entity_poly.pdbx_strand_id
1 'polypeptide(L)'
;MGDVEYLEHYMWCVHPDKTKTFGSLLLPRGTEDCQVDIAWPTMVLGHGIGGDHSHMDPFARAVAATGACTYNIDFRAGGLTSKSDLDMVEMSVEGEADDLAYAADLMLEERFCADSALFLCGGSMGGLAATVEACRRPELYRALVLVYPALNMHDEAVAAWGGLDELPETAELFAGAEVGRPYMRDVLGCDPFDLMAAYDRPVLIVHGTADDAVPFGYSERAAATFPNARLVEIPGAGHAFGGEALARACDAVAGFVRDVVSDEKR
;
A
#
# COMPACT_ATOMS: atom_id res chain seq x y z
N MET A 1 -23.57 -12.84 7.64
CA MET A 1 -23.49 -12.33 6.26
C MET A 1 -22.99 -13.51 5.44
N GLY A 2 -23.65 -13.87 4.32
CA GLY A 2 -23.09 -14.89 3.41
C GLY A 2 -21.77 -14.39 2.85
N ASP A 3 -20.84 -15.33 2.56
CA ASP A 3 -19.58 -14.99 1.92
C ASP A 3 -19.86 -14.29 0.59
N VAL A 4 -19.31 -13.10 0.41
CA VAL A 4 -19.40 -12.38 -0.88
C VAL A 4 -18.50 -13.13 -1.85
N GLU A 5 -19.11 -13.72 -2.88
CA GLU A 5 -18.33 -14.31 -3.97
C GLU A 5 -17.72 -13.19 -4.82
N TYR A 6 -16.47 -13.36 -5.26
CA TYR A 6 -15.78 -12.44 -6.15
C TYR A 6 -15.15 -13.18 -7.34
N LEU A 7 -14.88 -12.42 -8.39
CA LEU A 7 -14.12 -12.84 -9.57
C LEU A 7 -12.71 -12.28 -9.46
N GLU A 8 -11.74 -13.06 -9.91
CA GLU A 8 -10.35 -12.65 -9.96
C GLU A 8 -9.94 -12.48 -11.43
N HIS A 9 -9.40 -11.31 -11.74
CA HIS A 9 -8.85 -10.96 -13.04
C HIS A 9 -7.41 -10.46 -12.88
N TYR A 10 -6.59 -10.68 -13.89
CA TYR A 10 -5.25 -10.11 -13.97
C TYR A 10 -5.24 -9.05 -15.06
N MET A 11 -4.64 -7.90 -14.74
CA MET A 11 -4.60 -6.78 -15.67
C MET A 11 -3.29 -6.00 -15.59
N TRP A 12 -3.07 -5.16 -16.59
CA TRP A 12 -1.92 -4.31 -16.72
C TRP A 12 -2.34 -2.84 -16.69
N CYS A 13 -1.73 -2.04 -15.84
CA CYS A 13 -1.77 -0.59 -15.91
C CYS A 13 -0.62 -0.11 -16.78
N VAL A 14 -0.89 0.64 -17.84
CA VAL A 14 0.12 1.16 -18.78
C VAL A 14 0.43 2.60 -18.40
N HIS A 15 1.68 2.87 -18.08
CA HIS A 15 2.18 4.19 -17.72
C HIS A 15 2.48 5.06 -18.96
N PRO A 16 2.60 6.39 -18.81
CA PRO A 16 2.88 7.30 -19.93
C PRO A 16 4.20 7.00 -20.67
N ASP A 17 5.20 6.46 -19.96
CA ASP A 17 6.48 6.01 -20.52
C ASP A 17 6.41 4.64 -21.21
N LYS A 18 5.22 4.02 -21.23
CA LYS A 18 4.88 2.71 -21.81
C LYS A 18 5.35 1.51 -20.98
N THR A 19 5.96 1.70 -19.84
CA THR A 19 6.17 0.63 -18.86
C THR A 19 4.83 0.21 -18.25
N LYS A 20 4.80 -0.94 -17.60
CA LYS A 20 3.55 -1.55 -17.15
C LYS A 20 3.66 -2.05 -15.71
N THR A 21 2.60 -1.80 -14.98
CA THR A 21 2.34 -2.41 -13.68
C THR A 21 1.37 -3.58 -13.86
N PHE A 22 1.74 -4.76 -13.39
CA PHE A 22 0.86 -5.92 -13.32
C PHE A 22 0.01 -5.87 -12.05
N GLY A 23 -1.20 -6.45 -12.06
CA GLY A 23 -1.99 -6.56 -10.83
C GLY A 23 -3.11 -7.59 -10.90
N SER A 24 -3.56 -8.00 -9.73
CA SER A 24 -4.74 -8.85 -9.49
C SER A 24 -5.91 -7.97 -9.07
N LEU A 25 -7.01 -8.05 -9.82
CA LEU A 25 -8.27 -7.35 -9.58
C LEU A 25 -9.30 -8.33 -9.05
N LEU A 26 -9.82 -8.11 -7.85
CA LEU A 26 -10.94 -8.85 -7.29
C LEU A 26 -12.20 -8.00 -7.38
N LEU A 27 -13.23 -8.52 -8.05
CA LEU A 27 -14.52 -7.87 -8.26
C LEU A 27 -15.62 -8.66 -7.56
N PRO A 28 -16.53 -8.03 -6.78
CA PRO A 28 -17.72 -8.70 -6.27
C PRO A 28 -18.55 -9.27 -7.42
N ARG A 29 -19.12 -10.46 -7.27
CA ARG A 29 -20.03 -11.03 -8.29
C ARG A 29 -21.25 -10.13 -8.47
N GLY A 30 -21.69 -9.99 -9.71
CA GLY A 30 -22.76 -9.07 -10.12
C GLY A 30 -22.24 -7.80 -10.80
N THR A 31 -20.92 -7.58 -10.81
CA THR A 31 -20.28 -6.52 -11.62
C THR A 31 -20.23 -6.88 -13.12
N GLU A 32 -20.43 -8.17 -13.45
CA GLU A 32 -20.41 -8.69 -14.84
C GLU A 32 -21.59 -8.19 -15.68
N ASP A 33 -22.70 -7.85 -15.04
CA ASP A 33 -23.85 -7.24 -15.70
C ASP A 33 -23.58 -5.76 -15.89
N CYS A 34 -23.07 -5.37 -17.07
CA CYS A 34 -22.81 -3.98 -17.46
C CYS A 34 -24.04 -3.04 -17.38
N GLN A 35 -25.15 -3.53 -16.88
CA GLN A 35 -26.43 -2.82 -16.69
C GLN A 35 -26.68 -2.37 -15.25
N VAL A 36 -25.78 -2.72 -14.31
CA VAL A 36 -25.96 -2.33 -12.90
C VAL A 36 -25.12 -1.07 -12.65
N ASP A 37 -25.80 0.05 -12.45
CA ASP A 37 -25.21 1.32 -11.99
C ASP A 37 -24.83 1.21 -10.49
N ILE A 38 -24.07 0.17 -10.11
CA ILE A 38 -23.55 0.01 -8.77
C ILE A 38 -22.04 0.27 -8.81
N ALA A 39 -21.64 1.38 -8.21
CA ALA A 39 -20.24 1.66 -7.94
C ALA A 39 -19.86 1.09 -6.57
N TRP A 40 -18.73 0.40 -6.51
CA TRP A 40 -18.24 -0.30 -5.32
C TRP A 40 -17.09 0.47 -4.68
N PRO A 41 -16.97 0.44 -3.33
CA PRO A 41 -15.72 0.85 -2.68
C PRO A 41 -14.56 0.08 -3.30
N THR A 42 -13.46 0.76 -3.59
CA THR A 42 -12.31 0.16 -4.26
C THR A 42 -11.04 0.44 -3.48
N MET A 43 -10.21 -0.59 -3.28
CA MET A 43 -8.92 -0.45 -2.61
C MET A 43 -7.79 -0.81 -3.58
N VAL A 44 -6.83 0.10 -3.73
CA VAL A 44 -5.54 -0.18 -4.40
C VAL A 44 -4.53 -0.60 -3.34
N LEU A 45 -3.78 -1.69 -3.60
CA LEU A 45 -2.81 -2.23 -2.65
C LEU A 45 -1.42 -2.35 -3.29
N GLY A 46 -0.39 -1.99 -2.52
CA GLY A 46 1.03 -2.15 -2.87
C GLY A 46 1.79 -3.00 -1.85
N HIS A 47 2.66 -3.88 -2.34
CA HIS A 47 3.45 -4.82 -1.54
C HIS A 47 4.72 -4.19 -0.93
N GLY A 48 5.45 -4.95 -0.11
CA GLY A 48 6.76 -4.57 0.42
C GLY A 48 7.89 -4.83 -0.58
N ILE A 49 9.06 -4.26 -0.28
CA ILE A 49 10.27 -4.38 -1.09
C ILE A 49 10.62 -5.85 -1.37
N GLY A 50 11.03 -6.15 -2.60
CA GLY A 50 11.42 -7.48 -3.04
C GLY A 50 10.27 -8.45 -3.28
N GLY A 51 9.01 -8.03 -3.01
CA GLY A 51 7.82 -8.85 -3.14
C GLY A 51 7.07 -8.72 -4.47
N ASP A 52 5.85 -9.19 -4.45
CA ASP A 52 4.85 -9.05 -5.50
C ASP A 52 3.44 -8.97 -4.86
N HIS A 53 2.39 -8.81 -5.67
CA HIS A 53 1.00 -8.71 -5.19
C HIS A 53 0.59 -9.86 -4.25
N SER A 54 1.18 -11.07 -4.37
CA SER A 54 0.79 -12.21 -3.53
C SER A 54 1.01 -11.96 -2.03
N HIS A 55 1.94 -11.07 -1.66
CA HIS A 55 2.17 -10.68 -0.27
C HIS A 55 1.00 -9.90 0.34
N MET A 56 0.27 -9.14 -0.47
CA MET A 56 -0.91 -8.39 -0.03
C MET A 56 -2.24 -9.10 -0.33
N ASP A 57 -2.21 -10.24 -1.01
CA ASP A 57 -3.40 -11.05 -1.35
C ASP A 57 -4.31 -11.37 -0.16
N PRO A 58 -3.80 -11.75 1.03
CA PRO A 58 -4.66 -11.99 2.18
C PRO A 58 -5.51 -10.78 2.57
N PHE A 59 -4.94 -9.58 2.50
CA PHE A 59 -5.64 -8.33 2.78
C PHE A 59 -6.62 -7.97 1.67
N ALA A 60 -6.21 -8.12 0.40
CA ALA A 60 -7.07 -7.90 -0.75
C ALA A 60 -8.32 -8.79 -0.68
N ARG A 61 -8.16 -10.09 -0.40
CA ARG A 61 -9.29 -11.03 -0.25
C ARG A 61 -10.16 -10.71 0.96
N ALA A 62 -9.59 -10.33 2.09
CA ALA A 62 -10.35 -9.93 3.27
C ALA A 62 -11.20 -8.68 3.01
N VAL A 63 -10.68 -7.72 2.25
CA VAL A 63 -11.43 -6.53 1.82
C VAL A 63 -12.48 -6.88 0.77
N ALA A 64 -12.16 -7.71 -0.24
CA ALA A 64 -13.12 -8.17 -1.24
C ALA A 64 -14.32 -8.92 -0.61
N ALA A 65 -14.09 -9.68 0.45
CA ALA A 65 -15.15 -10.34 1.21
C ALA A 65 -16.12 -9.37 1.91
N THR A 66 -15.79 -8.09 2.01
CA THR A 66 -16.72 -7.04 2.49
C THR A 66 -17.66 -6.52 1.42
N GLY A 67 -17.46 -6.89 0.16
CA GLY A 67 -18.18 -6.37 -1.01
C GLY A 67 -17.49 -5.18 -1.66
N ALA A 68 -16.20 -4.96 -1.42
CA ALA A 68 -15.38 -3.97 -2.09
C ALA A 68 -14.61 -4.58 -3.27
N CYS A 69 -14.22 -3.77 -4.24
CA CYS A 69 -13.23 -4.14 -5.24
C CYS A 69 -11.81 -3.98 -4.67
N THR A 70 -10.87 -4.79 -5.12
CA THR A 70 -9.46 -4.59 -4.77
C THR A 70 -8.57 -4.74 -6.01
N TYR A 71 -7.66 -3.80 -6.21
CA TYR A 71 -6.62 -3.89 -7.23
C TYR A 71 -5.26 -3.92 -6.55
N ASN A 72 -4.65 -5.08 -6.54
CA ASN A 72 -3.42 -5.41 -5.83
C ASN A 72 -2.28 -5.52 -6.85
N ILE A 73 -1.33 -4.58 -6.83
CA ILE A 73 -0.34 -4.41 -7.90
C ILE A 73 1.03 -5.00 -7.54
N ASP A 74 1.79 -5.38 -8.57
CA ASP A 74 3.24 -5.54 -8.50
C ASP A 74 3.87 -4.18 -8.83
N PHE A 75 4.68 -3.59 -7.95
CA PHE A 75 5.42 -2.39 -8.28
C PHE A 75 6.41 -2.62 -9.42
N ARG A 76 6.60 -1.62 -10.31
CA ARG A 76 7.45 -1.74 -11.50
C ARG A 76 8.88 -2.15 -11.17
N ALA A 77 9.46 -1.60 -10.16
CA ALA A 77 10.84 -1.93 -9.78
C ALA A 77 10.94 -2.52 -8.36
N GLY A 78 9.82 -2.74 -7.67
CA GLY A 78 9.77 -3.05 -6.24
C GLY A 78 9.97 -4.50 -5.87
N GLY A 79 10.12 -5.43 -6.84
CA GLY A 79 10.11 -6.85 -6.53
C GLY A 79 11.08 -7.73 -7.30
N LEU A 80 11.64 -8.74 -6.59
CA LEU A 80 12.44 -9.81 -7.21
C LEU A 80 11.57 -10.80 -8.01
N THR A 81 10.28 -10.86 -7.70
CA THR A 81 9.30 -11.77 -8.30
C THR A 81 8.18 -11.02 -9.02
N SER A 82 8.27 -9.70 -9.09
CA SER A 82 7.33 -8.84 -9.81
C SER A 82 7.21 -9.25 -11.28
N LYS A 83 5.99 -9.16 -11.81
CA LYS A 83 5.72 -9.32 -13.24
C LYS A 83 5.70 -8.01 -13.99
N SER A 84 5.78 -6.88 -13.24
CA SER A 84 5.85 -5.54 -13.80
C SER A 84 7.19 -5.29 -14.48
N ASP A 85 7.25 -4.25 -15.31
CA ASP A 85 8.48 -3.84 -15.98
C ASP A 85 9.47 -3.20 -14.97
N LEU A 86 10.72 -3.04 -15.35
CA LEU A 86 11.85 -2.48 -14.61
C LEU A 86 12.50 -3.43 -13.60
N ASP A 87 13.77 -3.18 -13.34
CA ASP A 87 14.57 -3.94 -12.36
C ASP A 87 14.67 -3.19 -11.04
N MET A 88 14.95 -3.90 -9.93
CA MET A 88 15.04 -3.30 -8.58
C MET A 88 16.08 -2.18 -8.45
N VAL A 89 17.09 -2.12 -9.30
CA VAL A 89 18.06 -1.00 -9.31
C VAL A 89 17.43 0.32 -9.78
N GLU A 90 16.27 0.26 -10.44
CA GLU A 90 15.49 1.42 -10.88
C GLU A 90 14.41 1.81 -9.86
N MET A 91 14.26 1.03 -8.77
CA MET A 91 13.31 1.28 -7.70
C MET A 91 13.51 2.67 -7.10
N SER A 92 12.38 3.34 -6.84
CA SER A 92 12.34 4.55 -6.04
C SER A 92 11.02 4.64 -5.27
N VAL A 93 11.03 5.31 -4.12
CA VAL A 93 9.80 5.52 -3.32
C VAL A 93 8.79 6.37 -4.10
N GLU A 94 9.28 7.39 -4.82
CA GLU A 94 8.49 8.22 -5.71
C GLU A 94 7.88 7.41 -6.86
N GLY A 95 8.67 6.49 -7.45
CA GLY A 95 8.20 5.59 -8.52
C GLY A 95 7.12 4.62 -8.04
N GLU A 96 7.26 4.05 -6.83
CA GLU A 96 6.22 3.20 -6.24
C GLU A 96 4.96 4.01 -5.87
N ALA A 97 5.11 5.25 -5.40
CA ALA A 97 3.99 6.15 -5.18
C ALA A 97 3.25 6.49 -6.49
N ASP A 98 4.00 6.73 -7.58
CA ASP A 98 3.44 6.92 -8.92
C ASP A 98 2.72 5.67 -9.43
N ASP A 99 3.23 4.46 -9.17
CA ASP A 99 2.56 3.20 -9.53
C ASP A 99 1.18 3.08 -8.84
N LEU A 100 1.11 3.43 -7.56
CA LEU A 100 -0.15 3.49 -6.82
C LEU A 100 -1.09 4.56 -7.39
N ALA A 101 -0.56 5.73 -7.75
CA ALA A 101 -1.34 6.81 -8.34
C ALA A 101 -1.96 6.40 -9.68
N TYR A 102 -1.17 5.81 -10.58
CA TYR A 102 -1.69 5.33 -11.88
C TYR A 102 -2.67 4.18 -11.72
N ALA A 103 -2.44 3.27 -10.77
CA ALA A 103 -3.39 2.21 -10.46
C ALA A 103 -4.72 2.77 -9.93
N ALA A 104 -4.65 3.80 -9.09
CA ALA A 104 -5.83 4.51 -8.59
C ALA A 104 -6.60 5.22 -9.71
N ASP A 105 -5.90 5.95 -10.57
CA ASP A 105 -6.50 6.63 -11.71
C ASP A 105 -7.16 5.64 -12.68
N LEU A 106 -6.51 4.48 -12.95
CA LEU A 106 -7.10 3.41 -13.75
C LEU A 106 -8.40 2.89 -13.12
N MET A 107 -8.44 2.69 -11.80
CA MET A 107 -9.66 2.23 -11.13
C MET A 107 -10.78 3.26 -11.20
N LEU A 108 -10.47 4.55 -11.12
CA LEU A 108 -11.47 5.63 -11.26
C LEU A 108 -12.05 5.75 -12.68
N GLU A 109 -11.33 5.30 -13.70
CA GLU A 109 -11.87 5.24 -15.08
C GLU A 109 -12.88 4.08 -15.24
N GLU A 110 -12.87 3.10 -14.34
CA GLU A 110 -13.73 1.94 -14.39
C GLU A 110 -15.12 2.25 -13.77
N ARG A 111 -16.18 1.87 -14.47
CA ARG A 111 -17.57 2.13 -14.06
C ARG A 111 -17.97 1.51 -12.72
N PHE A 112 -17.25 0.47 -12.28
CA PHE A 112 -17.53 -0.21 -11.02
C PHE A 112 -16.90 0.48 -9.82
N CYS A 113 -15.98 1.43 -9.99
CA CYS A 113 -15.35 2.15 -8.90
C CYS A 113 -16.22 3.31 -8.44
N ALA A 114 -16.42 3.41 -7.13
CA ALA A 114 -17.09 4.58 -6.55
C ALA A 114 -16.06 5.68 -6.28
N ASP A 115 -16.17 6.80 -6.98
CA ASP A 115 -15.25 7.95 -6.87
C ASP A 115 -15.07 8.44 -5.43
N SER A 116 -16.13 8.36 -4.61
CA SER A 116 -16.13 8.80 -3.21
C SER A 116 -15.53 7.77 -2.24
N ALA A 117 -15.25 6.54 -2.67
CA ALA A 117 -14.88 5.43 -1.82
C ALA A 117 -13.62 4.68 -2.33
N LEU A 118 -12.62 5.45 -2.78
CA LEU A 118 -11.31 4.91 -3.11
C LEU A 118 -10.42 4.84 -1.86
N PHE A 119 -9.85 3.67 -1.60
CA PHE A 119 -8.94 3.40 -0.49
C PHE A 119 -7.54 3.11 -1.01
N LEU A 120 -6.53 3.50 -0.26
CA LEU A 120 -5.14 3.14 -0.53
C LEU A 120 -4.61 2.25 0.60
N CYS A 121 -3.87 1.21 0.24
CA CYS A 121 -3.27 0.30 1.21
C CYS A 121 -1.83 -0.02 0.82
N GLY A 122 -0.93 -0.09 1.80
CA GLY A 122 0.44 -0.51 1.55
C GLY A 122 1.03 -1.30 2.71
N GLY A 123 1.82 -2.34 2.37
CA GLY A 123 2.58 -3.14 3.32
C GLY A 123 4.07 -2.82 3.27
N SER A 124 4.72 -2.67 4.43
CA SER A 124 6.18 -2.42 4.52
C SER A 124 6.60 -1.22 3.65
N MET A 125 7.46 -1.41 2.65
CA MET A 125 7.86 -0.36 1.70
C MET A 125 6.66 0.21 0.94
N GLY A 126 5.72 -0.62 0.50
CA GLY A 126 4.47 -0.13 -0.09
C GLY A 126 3.65 0.75 0.86
N GLY A 127 3.81 0.58 2.19
CA GLY A 127 3.22 1.45 3.20
C GLY A 127 3.88 2.84 3.22
N LEU A 128 5.19 2.91 2.99
CA LEU A 128 5.89 4.19 2.79
C LEU A 128 5.42 4.87 1.50
N ALA A 129 5.39 4.14 0.38
CA ALA A 129 4.92 4.66 -0.90
C ALA A 129 3.45 5.15 -0.82
N ALA A 130 2.58 4.37 -0.15
CA ALA A 130 1.18 4.74 0.07
C ALA A 130 1.03 5.98 0.96
N THR A 131 1.93 6.17 1.94
CA THR A 131 1.98 7.40 2.75
C THR A 131 2.31 8.61 1.88
N VAL A 132 3.35 8.49 1.03
CA VAL A 132 3.76 9.57 0.11
C VAL A 132 2.61 9.92 -0.83
N GLU A 133 2.00 8.93 -1.49
CA GLU A 133 0.92 9.17 -2.44
C GLU A 133 -0.34 9.75 -1.78
N ALA A 134 -0.78 9.20 -0.64
CA ALA A 134 -1.95 9.72 0.07
C ALA A 134 -1.76 11.17 0.52
N CYS A 135 -0.55 11.53 1.00
CA CYS A 135 -0.24 12.90 1.40
C CYS A 135 -0.08 13.85 0.20
N ARG A 136 0.28 13.34 -0.98
CA ARG A 136 0.39 14.10 -2.22
C ARG A 136 -0.98 14.43 -2.82
N ARG A 137 -1.96 13.51 -2.70
CA ARG A 137 -3.33 13.64 -3.24
C ARG A 137 -4.39 13.40 -2.14
N PRO A 138 -4.39 14.19 -1.04
CA PRO A 138 -5.16 13.88 0.17
C PRO A 138 -6.68 13.88 -0.04
N GLU A 139 -7.18 14.58 -1.05
CA GLU A 139 -8.61 14.63 -1.39
C GLU A 139 -9.10 13.39 -2.15
N LEU A 140 -8.19 12.64 -2.78
CA LEU A 140 -8.55 11.52 -3.65
C LEU A 140 -8.95 10.28 -2.85
N TYR A 141 -8.18 9.97 -1.80
CA TYR A 141 -8.36 8.74 -1.06
C TYR A 141 -9.29 8.95 0.13
N ARG A 142 -10.33 8.13 0.22
CA ARG A 142 -11.29 8.14 1.34
C ARG A 142 -10.65 7.74 2.66
N ALA A 143 -9.73 6.79 2.62
CA ALA A 143 -8.94 6.37 3.75
C ALA A 143 -7.63 5.68 3.33
N LEU A 144 -6.66 5.64 4.25
CA LEU A 144 -5.36 5.01 4.10
C LEU A 144 -5.22 3.83 5.07
N VAL A 145 -4.67 2.72 4.58
CA VAL A 145 -4.35 1.54 5.39
C VAL A 145 -2.85 1.24 5.30
N LEU A 146 -2.18 1.19 6.43
CA LEU A 146 -0.75 0.93 6.54
C LEU A 146 -0.52 -0.35 7.34
N VAL A 147 0.12 -1.33 6.71
CA VAL A 147 0.43 -2.64 7.31
C VAL A 147 1.93 -2.73 7.55
N TYR A 148 2.36 -2.73 8.80
CA TYR A 148 3.78 -2.66 9.22
C TYR A 148 4.62 -1.72 8.33
N PRO A 149 4.22 -0.44 8.15
CA PRO A 149 4.80 0.46 7.14
C PRO A 149 6.28 0.77 7.44
N ALA A 150 7.13 0.74 6.41
CA ALA A 150 8.58 0.96 6.52
C ALA A 150 8.95 2.45 6.72
N LEU A 151 8.46 3.05 7.80
CA LEU A 151 8.65 4.46 8.11
C LEU A 151 10.01 4.80 8.73
N ASN A 152 10.86 3.79 9.00
CA ASN A 152 12.23 3.89 9.47
C ASN A 152 13.24 4.16 8.35
N MET A 153 12.85 4.06 7.08
CA MET A 153 13.79 4.07 5.94
C MET A 153 14.60 5.36 5.83
N HIS A 154 14.02 6.52 6.19
CA HIS A 154 14.77 7.77 6.23
C HIS A 154 15.90 7.73 7.26
N ASP A 155 15.60 7.33 8.49
CA ASP A 155 16.59 7.26 9.58
C ASP A 155 17.69 6.23 9.28
N GLU A 156 17.33 5.08 8.70
CA GLU A 156 18.29 4.06 8.27
C GLU A 156 19.18 4.55 7.12
N ALA A 157 18.60 5.26 6.16
CA ALA A 157 19.35 5.84 5.05
C ALA A 157 20.35 6.91 5.53
N VAL A 158 19.94 7.77 6.44
CA VAL A 158 20.84 8.76 7.08
C VAL A 158 21.96 8.06 7.83
N ALA A 159 21.67 7.00 8.57
CA ALA A 159 22.68 6.22 9.30
C ALA A 159 23.64 5.48 8.35
N ALA A 160 23.14 4.95 7.22
CA ALA A 160 23.94 4.19 6.27
C ALA A 160 24.80 5.06 5.34
N TRP A 161 24.24 6.17 4.83
CA TRP A 161 24.86 6.97 3.77
C TRP A 161 25.16 8.41 4.18
N GLY A 162 24.62 8.90 5.29
CA GLY A 162 24.91 10.24 5.83
C GLY A 162 24.28 11.39 5.05
N GLY A 163 24.26 11.32 3.71
CA GLY A 163 23.73 12.36 2.84
C GLY A 163 23.86 12.03 1.36
N LEU A 164 23.50 12.99 0.50
CA LEU A 164 23.38 12.80 -0.94
C LEU A 164 24.69 12.86 -1.73
N ASP A 165 25.78 13.35 -1.12
CA ASP A 165 26.98 13.77 -1.86
C ASP A 165 27.86 12.61 -2.37
N GLU A 166 27.86 11.47 -1.69
CA GLU A 166 28.74 10.34 -2.00
C GLU A 166 27.99 8.99 -2.07
N LEU A 167 26.78 8.99 -2.68
CA LEU A 167 26.00 7.77 -2.83
C LEU A 167 26.70 6.77 -3.77
N PRO A 168 26.76 5.47 -3.41
CA PRO A 168 27.22 4.43 -4.33
C PRO A 168 26.27 4.31 -5.54
N GLU A 169 26.69 3.62 -6.60
CA GLU A 169 25.81 3.33 -7.73
C GLU A 169 24.64 2.46 -7.31
N THR A 170 24.94 1.43 -6.50
CA THR A 170 23.97 0.46 -5.96
C THR A 170 24.29 0.15 -4.51
N ALA A 171 23.30 -0.37 -3.78
CA ALA A 171 23.45 -0.91 -2.43
C ALA A 171 22.58 -2.17 -2.27
N GLU A 172 23.12 -3.18 -1.60
CA GLU A 172 22.35 -4.35 -1.20
C GLU A 172 21.60 -4.04 0.12
N LEU A 173 20.29 -4.25 0.14
CA LEU A 173 19.45 -4.04 1.32
C LEU A 173 19.27 -5.34 2.11
N PHE A 174 19.05 -6.47 1.44
CA PHE A 174 18.93 -7.81 2.02
C PHE A 174 19.14 -8.85 0.91
N ALA A 175 19.45 -10.06 1.26
CA ALA A 175 19.71 -11.25 0.43
C ALA A 175 19.42 -11.12 -1.09
N GLY A 176 20.25 -10.37 -1.81
CA GLY A 176 20.17 -10.19 -3.27
C GLY A 176 19.23 -9.07 -3.75
N ALA A 177 18.58 -8.35 -2.86
CA ALA A 177 17.83 -7.15 -3.20
C ALA A 177 18.78 -5.96 -3.32
N GLU A 178 19.16 -5.61 -4.54
CA GLU A 178 20.03 -4.50 -4.85
C GLU A 178 19.21 -3.30 -5.35
N VAL A 179 19.39 -2.13 -4.74
CA VAL A 179 18.72 -0.87 -5.12
C VAL A 179 19.73 0.13 -5.66
N GLY A 180 19.28 1.02 -6.52
CA GLY A 180 20.09 2.06 -7.12
C GLY A 180 19.97 3.42 -6.42
N ARG A 181 20.68 4.40 -6.97
CA ARG A 181 20.63 5.80 -6.49
C ARG A 181 19.22 6.42 -6.43
N PRO A 182 18.25 6.10 -7.31
CA PRO A 182 16.91 6.66 -7.18
C PRO A 182 16.32 6.41 -5.81
N TYR A 183 16.33 5.15 -5.33
CA TYR A 183 15.85 4.79 -4.00
C TYR A 183 16.57 5.54 -2.89
N MET A 184 17.92 5.55 -2.91
CA MET A 184 18.72 6.18 -1.87
C MET A 184 18.44 7.70 -1.78
N ARG A 185 18.22 8.36 -2.91
CA ARG A 185 17.88 9.79 -2.96
C ARG A 185 16.51 10.06 -2.35
N ASP A 186 15.53 9.22 -2.66
CA ASP A 186 14.17 9.42 -2.17
C ASP A 186 14.10 9.27 -0.65
N VAL A 187 14.67 8.17 -0.12
CA VAL A 187 14.64 7.92 1.34
C VAL A 187 15.49 8.92 2.14
N LEU A 188 16.56 9.47 1.56
CA LEU A 188 17.35 10.56 2.17
C LEU A 188 16.66 11.91 2.03
N GLY A 189 15.92 12.12 0.95
CA GLY A 189 15.31 13.40 0.59
C GLY A 189 14.00 13.70 1.31
N CYS A 190 13.34 12.69 1.90
CA CYS A 190 12.02 12.83 2.49
C CYS A 190 11.88 12.04 3.79
N ASP A 191 11.69 12.73 4.91
CA ASP A 191 11.14 12.12 6.14
C ASP A 191 9.62 11.99 5.96
N PRO A 192 9.04 10.77 5.92
CA PRO A 192 7.61 10.59 5.72
C PRO A 192 6.75 11.26 6.80
N PHE A 193 7.29 11.49 7.98
CA PHE A 193 6.56 12.17 9.08
C PHE A 193 6.25 13.64 8.78
N ASP A 194 7.07 14.29 7.95
CA ASP A 194 6.84 15.68 7.55
C ASP A 194 5.62 15.83 6.61
N LEU A 195 5.21 14.74 5.95
CA LEU A 195 4.09 14.72 5.02
C LEU A 195 2.74 14.47 5.71
N MET A 196 2.72 13.69 6.81
CA MET A 196 1.51 13.09 7.40
C MET A 196 0.44 14.11 7.82
N ALA A 197 0.84 15.32 8.20
CA ALA A 197 -0.10 16.38 8.58
C ALA A 197 -0.99 16.86 7.42
N ALA A 198 -0.60 16.61 6.18
CA ALA A 198 -1.38 16.97 4.99
C ALA A 198 -2.57 16.04 4.74
N TYR A 199 -2.59 14.84 5.35
CA TYR A 199 -3.66 13.86 5.16
C TYR A 199 -4.54 13.76 6.41
N ASP A 200 -5.72 14.37 6.37
CA ASP A 200 -6.68 14.44 7.48
C ASP A 200 -7.79 13.37 7.45
N ARG A 201 -7.79 12.53 6.40
CA ARG A 201 -8.74 11.41 6.27
C ARG A 201 -8.39 10.28 7.22
N PRO A 202 -9.34 9.33 7.47
CA PRO A 202 -9.07 8.18 8.33
C PRO A 202 -7.85 7.36 7.91
N VAL A 203 -6.97 7.05 8.86
CA VAL A 203 -5.81 6.17 8.67
C VAL A 203 -5.90 4.99 9.62
N LEU A 204 -5.76 3.78 9.11
CA LEU A 204 -5.53 2.59 9.91
C LEU A 204 -4.07 2.18 9.79
N ILE A 205 -3.40 2.01 10.92
CA ILE A 205 -2.07 1.40 11.00
C ILE A 205 -2.21 0.07 11.73
N VAL A 206 -1.69 -1.02 11.14
CA VAL A 206 -1.67 -2.36 11.75
C VAL A 206 -0.22 -2.81 11.85
N HIS A 207 0.29 -3.07 13.07
CA HIS A 207 1.70 -3.37 13.25
C HIS A 207 1.94 -4.40 14.36
N GLY A 208 2.96 -5.25 14.16
CA GLY A 208 3.41 -6.25 15.13
C GLY A 208 4.29 -5.63 16.22
N THR A 209 4.04 -5.97 17.48
CA THR A 209 4.81 -5.37 18.58
C THR A 209 6.21 -5.95 18.75
N ALA A 210 6.56 -7.02 18.03
CA ALA A 210 7.87 -7.65 18.03
C ALA A 210 8.54 -7.59 16.62
N ASP A 211 8.20 -6.57 15.84
CA ASP A 211 8.79 -6.34 14.54
C ASP A 211 10.24 -5.86 14.69
N ASP A 212 11.16 -6.66 14.16
CA ASP A 212 12.60 -6.42 14.22
C ASP A 212 13.16 -5.74 12.95
N ALA A 213 12.38 -5.71 11.87
CA ALA A 213 12.73 -5.01 10.64
C ALA A 213 12.28 -3.54 10.68
N VAL A 214 11.07 -3.29 11.17
CA VAL A 214 10.54 -1.92 11.38
C VAL A 214 10.12 -1.79 12.83
N PRO A 215 10.90 -1.10 13.69
CA PRO A 215 10.57 -0.96 15.09
C PRO A 215 9.17 -0.36 15.31
N PHE A 216 8.36 -0.99 16.16
CA PHE A 216 6.96 -0.63 16.42
C PHE A 216 6.76 0.86 16.76
N GLY A 217 7.75 1.49 17.42
CA GLY A 217 7.73 2.90 17.76
C GLY A 217 7.52 3.87 16.58
N TYR A 218 7.89 3.45 15.36
CA TYR A 218 7.61 4.25 14.15
C TYR A 218 6.11 4.32 13.86
N SER A 219 5.37 3.25 14.08
CA SER A 219 3.91 3.25 13.94
C SER A 219 3.21 4.01 15.08
N GLU A 220 3.75 3.99 16.30
CA GLU A 220 3.27 4.85 17.38
C GLU A 220 3.47 6.34 17.04
N ARG A 221 4.65 6.70 16.53
CA ARG A 221 4.94 8.05 16.03
C ARG A 221 3.99 8.46 14.91
N ALA A 222 3.76 7.56 13.93
CA ALA A 222 2.85 7.84 12.82
C ALA A 222 1.41 8.05 13.28
N ALA A 223 0.93 7.20 14.21
CA ALA A 223 -0.41 7.35 14.79
C ALA A 223 -0.59 8.67 15.56
N ALA A 224 0.48 9.19 16.14
CA ALA A 224 0.46 10.49 16.80
C ALA A 224 0.62 11.69 15.85
N THR A 225 1.14 11.44 14.61
CA THR A 225 1.43 12.50 13.63
C THR A 225 0.27 12.72 12.66
N PHE A 226 -0.36 11.64 12.17
CA PHE A 226 -1.55 11.78 11.34
C PHE A 226 -2.71 12.38 12.12
N PRO A 227 -3.45 13.35 11.57
CA PRO A 227 -4.58 14.00 12.26
C PRO A 227 -5.71 13.04 12.67
N ASN A 228 -5.91 11.95 11.94
CA ASN A 228 -7.02 11.01 12.15
C ASN A 228 -6.58 9.56 11.98
N ALA A 229 -5.66 9.09 12.82
CA ALA A 229 -5.13 7.73 12.77
C ALA A 229 -5.59 6.84 13.92
N ARG A 230 -5.74 5.55 13.62
CA ARG A 230 -5.92 4.48 14.59
C ARG A 230 -4.82 3.44 14.41
N LEU A 231 -4.09 3.12 15.49
CA LEU A 231 -3.11 2.04 15.55
C LEU A 231 -3.75 0.77 16.11
N VAL A 232 -3.58 -0.34 15.41
CA VAL A 232 -3.95 -1.68 15.84
C VAL A 232 -2.67 -2.50 16.05
N GLU A 233 -2.39 -2.81 17.29
CA GLU A 233 -1.26 -3.64 17.68
C GLU A 233 -1.57 -5.13 17.46
N ILE A 234 -0.60 -5.86 16.91
CA ILE A 234 -0.63 -7.33 16.85
C ILE A 234 0.43 -7.87 17.82
N PRO A 235 0.02 -8.21 19.06
CA PRO A 235 0.96 -8.57 20.11
C PRO A 235 1.85 -9.74 19.76
N GLY A 236 3.17 -9.56 19.91
CA GLY A 236 4.19 -10.59 19.68
C GLY A 236 4.42 -10.94 18.21
N ALA A 237 3.74 -10.30 17.25
CA ALA A 237 4.00 -10.51 15.85
C ALA A 237 5.24 -9.72 15.40
N GLY A 238 6.04 -10.33 14.52
CA GLY A 238 7.15 -9.71 13.82
C GLY A 238 6.72 -9.08 12.49
N HIS A 239 7.70 -8.79 11.63
CA HIS A 239 7.46 -8.31 10.27
C HIS A 239 6.82 -9.41 9.40
N ALA A 240 5.96 -9.03 8.44
CA ALA A 240 5.28 -9.97 7.53
C ALA A 240 4.45 -11.04 8.28
N PHE A 241 3.24 -10.68 8.68
CA PHE A 241 2.33 -11.51 9.47
C PHE A 241 2.08 -12.90 8.88
N GLY A 242 1.96 -13.90 9.77
CA GLY A 242 1.54 -15.25 9.43
C GLY A 242 0.55 -15.82 10.45
N GLY A 243 -0.15 -16.89 10.09
CA GLY A 243 -1.06 -17.61 10.97
C GLY A 243 -2.13 -16.72 11.60
N GLU A 244 -2.27 -16.79 12.93
CA GLU A 244 -3.28 -16.02 13.68
C GLU A 244 -3.05 -14.52 13.63
N ALA A 245 -1.78 -14.07 13.60
CA ALA A 245 -1.44 -12.66 13.48
C ALA A 245 -1.95 -12.07 12.15
N LEU A 246 -1.78 -12.80 11.04
CA LEU A 246 -2.29 -12.43 9.73
C LEU A 246 -3.82 -12.36 9.72
N ALA A 247 -4.51 -13.37 10.29
CA ALA A 247 -5.96 -13.36 10.36
C ALA A 247 -6.49 -12.13 11.13
N ARG A 248 -5.89 -11.81 12.29
CA ARG A 248 -6.25 -10.63 13.08
C ARG A 248 -5.99 -9.31 12.34
N ALA A 249 -4.89 -9.23 11.59
CA ALA A 249 -4.57 -8.06 10.78
C ALA A 249 -5.58 -7.88 9.63
N CYS A 250 -5.92 -8.97 8.92
CA CYS A 250 -6.94 -8.97 7.87
C CYS A 250 -8.32 -8.55 8.41
N ASP A 251 -8.72 -9.07 9.58
CA ASP A 251 -9.97 -8.70 10.23
C ASP A 251 -10.02 -7.21 10.60
N ALA A 252 -8.90 -6.65 11.08
CA ALA A 252 -8.78 -5.24 11.41
C ALA A 252 -8.93 -4.36 10.15
N VAL A 253 -8.27 -4.73 9.04
CA VAL A 253 -8.36 -4.00 7.77
C VAL A 253 -9.78 -4.08 7.18
N ALA A 254 -10.36 -5.27 7.10
CA ALA A 254 -11.73 -5.46 6.59
C ALA A 254 -12.78 -4.74 7.47
N GLY A 255 -12.59 -4.75 8.79
CA GLY A 255 -13.43 -4.02 9.74
C GLY A 255 -13.38 -2.52 9.50
N PHE A 256 -12.18 -1.97 9.35
CA PHE A 256 -11.99 -0.54 9.09
C PHE A 256 -12.66 -0.08 7.78
N VAL A 257 -12.51 -0.85 6.70
CA VAL A 257 -13.17 -0.53 5.42
C VAL A 257 -14.69 -0.51 5.57
N ARG A 258 -15.27 -1.50 6.26
CA ARG A 258 -16.73 -1.51 6.53
C ARG A 258 -17.18 -0.30 7.33
N ASP A 259 -16.43 0.10 8.37
CA ASP A 259 -16.76 1.23 9.22
C ASP A 259 -16.76 2.52 8.40
N VAL A 260 -15.69 2.79 7.64
CA VAL A 260 -15.55 4.00 6.81
C VAL A 260 -16.65 4.09 5.75
N VAL A 261 -17.00 2.98 5.08
CA VAL A 261 -18.11 2.93 4.10
C VAL A 261 -19.47 3.13 4.76
N SER A 262 -19.65 2.65 6.00
CA SER A 262 -20.93 2.77 6.73
C SER A 262 -21.19 4.18 7.24
N ASP A 263 -20.15 4.94 7.56
CA ASP A 263 -20.29 6.33 8.04
C ASP A 263 -20.76 7.29 6.95
N GLU A 264 -20.56 6.96 5.66
CA GLU A 264 -21.14 7.72 4.54
C GLU A 264 -22.68 7.63 4.43
N LYS A 265 -23.27 6.58 4.99
CA LYS A 265 -24.71 6.30 4.90
C LYS A 265 -25.51 6.98 6.02
N ARG A 266 -24.85 7.73 6.91
CA ARG A 266 -25.49 8.45 8.03
C ARG A 266 -25.49 9.94 7.79
#